data_0a420389619af78ffa501e650abd0b3d
#
_entry.id   0a420389619af78ffa501e650abd0b3d
#
_cell.length_a   1.000
_cell.length_b   1.000
_cell.length_c   1.000
_cell.angle_alpha   90.00
_cell.angle_beta   90.00
_cell.angle_gamma   90.00
#
_symmetry.space_group_name_H-M   'P 1'
#
loop_
_entity.id
_entity.type
_entity.pdbx_description
1 polymer ?
#
loop_
_entity_poly.entity_id
_entity_poly.type
_entity_poly.pdbx_seq_one_letter_code
_entity_poly.pdbx_strand_id
1 'polypeptide(L)'
;MKGLILCAGKGSRLFPYTYNRPKTLIPVANTPLLQLAIVKLMEQDIDEVGIVLHPSQETSIRGQFGEGEALGISIAYIYQHEARGIAHAVKQAQAFISDEPFLLLLGDNLISAPLSALKKDVEHSKVQASLLLAEVEAAQDYGIAEIQDDRIVSIEEKPANPKSNLAVLGAYAFTKDIFVAIDELQPSKRGEYEITDAIQRLTDQRKVVSYHVTDQLNIDVGTMDRWLKANQQLLSLDVSMNRIHDSVRLENCTIVEPVSIEKNSVLKDCQIGPYVSIGEGSMLENCHIENSIILDGVHAKDMPFSLKNVIIGDHSIITSVQTDEGVDKA
;
A
#
# COMPACT_ATOMS: atom_id res chain seq x y z
N MET A 1 -6.91 14.89 -16.57
CA MET A 1 -6.68 13.48 -16.14
C MET A 1 -7.04 13.32 -14.68
N LYS A 2 -7.68 12.23 -14.28
CA LYS A 2 -8.07 11.96 -12.90
C LYS A 2 -7.23 10.85 -12.26
N GLY A 3 -7.20 10.82 -10.93
CA GLY A 3 -6.63 9.72 -10.16
C GLY A 3 -7.73 8.79 -9.63
N LEU A 4 -7.46 7.49 -9.56
CA LEU A 4 -8.35 6.52 -8.97
C LEU A 4 -7.56 5.61 -8.04
N ILE A 5 -7.98 5.49 -6.77
CA ILE A 5 -7.34 4.60 -5.80
C ILE A 5 -8.36 3.57 -5.31
N LEU A 6 -7.99 2.28 -5.36
CA LEU A 6 -8.85 1.20 -4.89
C LEU A 6 -8.52 0.80 -3.46
N CYS A 7 -9.48 0.96 -2.56
CA CYS A 7 -9.34 0.73 -1.13
C CYS A 7 -10.29 -0.34 -0.55
N ALA A 8 -11.20 -0.92 -1.34
CA ALA A 8 -12.28 -1.76 -0.84
C ALA A 8 -11.86 -3.15 -0.30
N GLY A 9 -10.57 -3.47 -0.30
CA GLY A 9 -10.04 -4.74 0.21
C GLY A 9 -10.23 -4.91 1.73
N LYS A 10 -10.62 -6.12 2.18
CA LYS A 10 -10.87 -6.43 3.60
C LYS A 10 -9.61 -6.54 4.46
N GLY A 11 -8.45 -6.85 3.87
CA GLY A 11 -7.19 -6.98 4.59
C GLY A 11 -7.12 -8.12 5.61
N SER A 12 -7.87 -9.21 5.43
CA SER A 12 -8.00 -10.29 6.41
C SER A 12 -6.69 -10.98 6.79
N ARG A 13 -5.69 -11.00 5.88
CA ARG A 13 -4.36 -11.56 6.16
C ARG A 13 -3.51 -10.72 7.14
N LEU A 14 -3.96 -9.49 7.43
CA LEU A 14 -3.33 -8.57 8.37
C LEU A 14 -4.09 -8.49 9.71
N PHE A 15 -5.06 -9.37 9.96
CA PHE A 15 -5.67 -9.45 11.28
C PHE A 15 -4.63 -9.80 12.35
N PRO A 16 -4.73 -9.18 13.56
CA PRO A 16 -5.84 -8.36 14.06
C PRO A 16 -5.78 -6.86 13.70
N TYR A 17 -4.72 -6.35 13.08
CA TYR A 17 -4.47 -4.92 12.86
C TYR A 17 -5.52 -4.24 11.96
N THR A 18 -6.19 -5.02 11.11
CA THR A 18 -7.22 -4.53 10.18
C THR A 18 -8.66 -4.82 10.62
N TYR A 19 -8.90 -5.20 11.89
CA TYR A 19 -10.26 -5.34 12.40
C TYR A 19 -11.02 -4.02 12.46
N ASN A 20 -10.37 -2.98 12.98
CA ASN A 20 -10.97 -1.66 13.18
C ASN A 20 -10.34 -0.58 12.30
N ARG A 21 -9.39 -0.94 11.45
CA ARG A 21 -8.67 -0.04 10.56
C ARG A 21 -8.70 -0.59 9.14
N PRO A 22 -9.15 0.19 8.13
CA PRO A 22 -8.99 -0.19 6.73
C PRO A 22 -7.53 -0.54 6.41
N LYS A 23 -7.29 -1.58 5.58
CA LYS A 23 -5.95 -2.01 5.19
C LYS A 23 -5.11 -0.85 4.65
N THR A 24 -5.71 0.03 3.88
CA THR A 24 -5.05 1.18 3.26
C THR A 24 -4.69 2.30 4.24
N LEU A 25 -5.15 2.22 5.49
CA LEU A 25 -4.77 3.12 6.58
C LEU A 25 -3.68 2.56 7.49
N ILE A 26 -3.16 1.35 7.24
CA ILE A 26 -1.99 0.88 7.99
C ILE A 26 -0.77 1.74 7.62
N PRO A 27 0.06 2.12 8.61
CA PRO A 27 1.21 2.98 8.35
C PRO A 27 2.43 2.18 7.85
N VAL A 28 3.16 2.77 6.92
CA VAL A 28 4.51 2.36 6.53
C VAL A 28 5.41 3.57 6.77
N ALA A 29 6.46 3.43 7.55
CA ALA A 29 7.27 4.56 8.05
C ALA A 29 6.38 5.68 8.66
N ASN A 30 5.40 5.28 9.49
CA ASN A 30 4.40 6.14 10.12
C ASN A 30 3.45 6.89 9.16
N THR A 31 3.47 6.59 7.86
CA THR A 31 2.60 7.21 6.87
C THR A 31 1.59 6.20 6.33
N PRO A 32 0.27 6.46 6.37
CA PRO A 32 -0.74 5.57 5.84
C PRO A 32 -0.51 5.24 4.36
N LEU A 33 -0.70 3.98 3.95
CA LEU A 33 -0.54 3.56 2.55
C LEU A 33 -1.38 4.40 1.59
N LEU A 34 -2.62 4.74 1.97
CA LEU A 34 -3.48 5.60 1.15
C LEU A 34 -2.89 6.99 0.94
N GLN A 35 -2.26 7.57 1.97
CA GLN A 35 -1.59 8.86 1.83
C GLN A 35 -0.41 8.77 0.86
N LEU A 36 0.38 7.70 0.92
CA LEU A 36 1.47 7.46 -0.04
C LEU A 36 0.94 7.34 -1.48
N ALA A 37 -0.18 6.63 -1.67
CA ALA A 37 -0.82 6.52 -2.98
C ALA A 37 -1.37 7.87 -3.49
N ILE A 38 -1.96 8.71 -2.61
CA ILE A 38 -2.42 10.06 -2.96
C ILE A 38 -1.23 10.92 -3.37
N VAL A 39 -0.16 10.96 -2.58
CA VAL A 39 1.07 11.71 -2.91
C VAL A 39 1.63 11.28 -4.26
N LYS A 40 1.60 9.98 -4.56
CA LYS A 40 2.04 9.44 -5.84
C LYS A 40 1.25 9.95 -7.05
N LEU A 41 -0.05 10.20 -6.89
CA LEU A 41 -0.88 10.86 -7.90
C LEU A 41 -0.58 12.36 -7.98
N MET A 42 -0.38 13.03 -6.83
CA MET A 42 -0.02 14.45 -6.80
C MET A 42 1.33 14.73 -7.49
N GLU A 43 2.29 13.82 -7.42
CA GLU A 43 3.57 13.88 -8.18
C GLU A 43 3.34 13.93 -9.71
N GLN A 44 2.15 13.55 -10.17
CA GLN A 44 1.74 13.59 -11.57
C GLN A 44 0.83 14.80 -11.90
N ASP A 45 0.77 15.82 -11.04
CA ASP A 45 -0.12 16.99 -11.16
C ASP A 45 -1.60 16.58 -11.25
N ILE A 46 -2.01 15.54 -10.51
CA ILE A 46 -3.39 15.08 -10.42
C ILE A 46 -3.97 15.59 -9.10
N ASP A 47 -5.01 16.40 -9.20
CA ASP A 47 -5.72 17.07 -8.09
C ASP A 47 -7.17 16.59 -7.90
N GLU A 48 -7.73 15.83 -8.85
CA GLU A 48 -9.02 15.16 -8.72
C GLU A 48 -8.82 13.66 -8.50
N VAL A 49 -9.11 13.15 -7.29
CA VAL A 49 -8.86 11.76 -6.89
C VAL A 49 -10.15 11.08 -6.46
N GLY A 50 -10.51 9.99 -7.14
CA GLY A 50 -11.57 9.08 -6.71
C GLY A 50 -11.00 7.99 -5.80
N ILE A 51 -11.62 7.77 -4.64
CA ILE A 51 -11.27 6.65 -3.73
C ILE A 51 -12.43 5.65 -3.74
N VAL A 52 -12.17 4.46 -4.31
CA VAL A 52 -13.15 3.37 -4.27
C VAL A 52 -12.99 2.58 -3.00
N LEU A 53 -14.03 2.56 -2.18
CA LEU A 53 -14.02 1.94 -0.85
C LEU A 53 -15.32 1.15 -0.56
N HIS A 54 -15.28 0.26 0.42
CA HIS A 54 -16.51 -0.31 0.96
C HIS A 54 -17.15 0.69 1.94
N PRO A 55 -18.50 0.85 2.00
CA PRO A 55 -19.16 1.83 2.86
C PRO A 55 -18.73 1.79 4.33
N SER A 56 -18.40 0.60 4.87
CA SER A 56 -17.92 0.47 6.26
C SER A 56 -16.56 1.13 6.54
N GLN A 57 -15.81 1.49 5.50
CA GLN A 57 -14.48 2.10 5.62
C GLN A 57 -14.54 3.64 5.56
N GLU A 58 -15.67 4.20 5.13
CA GLU A 58 -15.81 5.62 4.85
C GLU A 58 -15.50 6.49 6.05
N THR A 59 -16.09 6.18 7.21
CA THR A 59 -15.89 7.00 8.42
C THR A 59 -14.40 7.13 8.77
N SER A 60 -13.65 6.06 8.68
CA SER A 60 -12.21 6.07 8.99
C SER A 60 -11.40 6.83 7.93
N ILE A 61 -11.67 6.58 6.65
CA ILE A 61 -10.90 7.19 5.54
C ILE A 61 -11.26 8.68 5.42
N ARG A 62 -12.55 9.03 5.40
CA ARG A 62 -13.01 10.42 5.34
C ARG A 62 -12.63 11.21 6.60
N GLY A 63 -12.61 10.56 7.77
CA GLY A 63 -12.15 11.19 9.01
C GLY A 63 -10.68 11.61 8.95
N GLN A 64 -9.85 10.94 8.17
CA GLN A 64 -8.43 11.25 8.04
C GLN A 64 -8.12 12.24 6.90
N PHE A 65 -8.84 12.14 5.77
CA PHE A 65 -8.51 12.89 4.55
C PHE A 65 -9.53 13.99 4.21
N GLY A 66 -10.71 14.01 4.84
CA GLY A 66 -11.77 14.97 4.52
C GLY A 66 -12.20 14.88 3.06
N GLU A 67 -12.38 16.01 2.42
CA GLU A 67 -12.61 16.14 0.99
C GLU A 67 -11.29 16.44 0.22
N GLY A 68 -10.13 16.34 0.91
CA GLY A 68 -8.81 16.52 0.32
C GLY A 68 -8.20 17.91 0.48
N GLU A 69 -8.90 18.88 1.09
CA GLU A 69 -8.47 20.27 1.17
C GLU A 69 -7.11 20.44 1.86
N ALA A 70 -6.84 19.66 2.91
CA ALA A 70 -5.57 19.70 3.64
C ALA A 70 -4.37 19.27 2.77
N LEU A 71 -4.61 18.52 1.69
CA LEU A 71 -3.61 18.08 0.73
C LEU A 71 -3.60 18.94 -0.55
N GLY A 72 -4.54 19.89 -0.68
CA GLY A 72 -4.68 20.72 -1.88
C GLY A 72 -5.28 20.00 -3.09
N ILE A 73 -6.05 18.94 -2.86
CA ILE A 73 -6.73 18.14 -3.88
C ILE A 73 -8.24 18.06 -3.61
N SER A 74 -8.99 17.48 -4.55
CA SER A 74 -10.41 17.14 -4.38
C SER A 74 -10.56 15.61 -4.33
N ILE A 75 -11.21 15.08 -3.29
CA ILE A 75 -11.46 13.65 -3.12
C ILE A 75 -12.94 13.34 -3.31
N ALA A 76 -13.23 12.41 -4.23
CA ALA A 76 -14.55 11.83 -4.41
C ALA A 76 -14.57 10.40 -3.84
N TYR A 77 -15.53 10.10 -2.96
CA TYR A 77 -15.70 8.77 -2.38
C TYR A 77 -16.71 7.96 -3.19
N ILE A 78 -16.28 6.79 -3.67
CA ILE A 78 -17.02 5.92 -4.58
C ILE A 78 -17.22 4.57 -3.88
N TYR A 79 -18.43 4.01 -3.92
CA TYR A 79 -18.73 2.82 -3.14
C TYR A 79 -18.69 1.54 -3.97
N GLN A 80 -17.92 0.57 -3.50
CA GLN A 80 -18.00 -0.82 -3.91
C GLN A 80 -18.65 -1.63 -2.78
N HIS A 81 -19.93 -1.97 -2.92
CA HIS A 81 -20.68 -2.69 -1.90
C HIS A 81 -20.29 -4.17 -1.81
N GLU A 82 -19.83 -4.76 -2.89
CA GLU A 82 -19.43 -6.17 -2.97
C GLU A 82 -18.02 -6.28 -3.52
N ALA A 83 -17.14 -7.03 -2.84
CA ALA A 83 -15.77 -7.28 -3.26
C ALA A 83 -15.74 -8.31 -4.41
N ARG A 84 -16.07 -7.87 -5.64
CA ARG A 84 -16.16 -8.71 -6.83
C ARG A 84 -14.99 -8.55 -7.80
N GLY A 85 -13.83 -8.11 -7.29
CA GLY A 85 -12.61 -7.96 -8.07
C GLY A 85 -12.29 -6.52 -8.46
N ILE A 86 -11.08 -6.32 -9.02
CA ILE A 86 -10.52 -4.99 -9.37
C ILE A 86 -11.32 -4.33 -10.50
N ALA A 87 -11.65 -5.07 -11.57
CA ALA A 87 -12.43 -4.51 -12.67
C ALA A 87 -13.81 -4.04 -12.22
N HIS A 88 -14.46 -4.78 -11.30
CA HIS A 88 -15.73 -4.35 -10.71
C HIS A 88 -15.56 -3.04 -9.90
N ALA A 89 -14.47 -2.89 -9.15
CA ALA A 89 -14.17 -1.65 -8.43
C ALA A 89 -13.97 -0.46 -9.39
N VAL A 90 -13.19 -0.65 -10.45
CA VAL A 90 -12.98 0.36 -11.50
C VAL A 90 -14.30 0.77 -12.14
N LYS A 91 -15.21 -0.19 -12.42
CA LYS A 91 -16.53 0.10 -13.01
C LYS A 91 -17.37 1.05 -12.15
N GLN A 92 -17.28 0.98 -10.80
CA GLN A 92 -18.01 1.89 -9.92
C GLN A 92 -17.59 3.35 -10.13
N ALA A 93 -16.36 3.58 -10.60
CA ALA A 93 -15.83 4.92 -10.81
C ALA A 93 -16.18 5.52 -12.18
N GLN A 94 -16.91 4.83 -13.06
CA GLN A 94 -17.16 5.27 -14.42
C GLN A 94 -17.80 6.67 -14.49
N ALA A 95 -18.77 6.97 -13.63
CA ALA A 95 -19.42 8.28 -13.60
C ALA A 95 -18.46 9.40 -13.15
N PHE A 96 -17.56 9.10 -12.20
CA PHE A 96 -16.53 10.05 -11.75
C PHE A 96 -15.49 10.31 -12.84
N ILE A 97 -15.00 9.25 -13.47
CA ILE A 97 -13.98 9.34 -14.54
C ILE A 97 -14.54 10.03 -15.78
N SER A 98 -15.81 9.74 -16.16
CA SER A 98 -16.42 10.24 -17.37
C SER A 98 -15.62 9.84 -18.63
N ASP A 99 -15.22 10.80 -19.45
CA ASP A 99 -14.46 10.57 -20.69
C ASP A 99 -12.95 10.81 -20.54
N GLU A 100 -12.49 11.15 -19.34
CA GLU A 100 -11.09 11.49 -19.12
C GLU A 100 -10.19 10.24 -19.01
N PRO A 101 -8.91 10.32 -19.44
CA PRO A 101 -7.93 9.34 -19.04
C PRO A 101 -7.67 9.43 -17.53
N PHE A 102 -7.25 8.31 -16.92
CA PHE A 102 -6.98 8.26 -15.50
C PHE A 102 -5.81 7.35 -15.12
N LEU A 103 -5.12 7.69 -14.03
CA LEU A 103 -4.19 6.81 -13.34
C LEU A 103 -4.93 6.03 -12.26
N LEU A 104 -4.75 4.71 -12.26
CA LEU A 104 -5.28 3.78 -11.27
C LEU A 104 -4.16 3.26 -10.39
N LEU A 105 -4.32 3.37 -9.06
CA LEU A 105 -3.45 2.76 -8.07
C LEU A 105 -4.22 1.80 -7.17
N LEU A 106 -3.61 0.67 -6.84
CA LEU A 106 -4.09 -0.16 -5.74
C LEU A 106 -3.62 0.46 -4.43
N GLY A 107 -4.55 0.84 -3.55
CA GLY A 107 -4.27 1.62 -2.34
C GLY A 107 -3.49 0.86 -1.25
N ASP A 108 -3.23 -0.42 -1.45
CA ASP A 108 -2.43 -1.28 -0.59
C ASP A 108 -1.03 -1.58 -1.15
N ASN A 109 -0.66 -0.95 -2.28
CA ASN A 109 0.64 -1.12 -2.90
C ASN A 109 1.54 0.10 -2.63
N LEU A 110 2.75 -0.17 -2.17
CA LEU A 110 3.83 0.81 -2.10
C LEU A 110 4.60 0.79 -3.42
N ILE A 111 4.49 1.86 -4.23
CA ILE A 111 5.13 1.98 -5.54
C ILE A 111 6.05 3.19 -5.54
N SER A 112 7.36 2.99 -5.70
CA SER A 112 8.32 4.09 -5.80
C SER A 112 8.58 4.54 -7.24
N ALA A 113 8.32 3.69 -8.23
CA ALA A 113 8.52 4.00 -9.64
C ALA A 113 7.77 5.27 -10.09
N PRO A 114 8.36 6.12 -10.93
CA PRO A 114 7.66 7.27 -11.49
C PRO A 114 6.54 6.83 -12.44
N LEU A 115 5.40 7.50 -12.38
CA LEU A 115 4.22 7.15 -13.19
C LEU A 115 4.07 8.04 -14.43
N SER A 116 5.00 8.97 -14.65
CA SER A 116 4.94 9.96 -15.74
C SER A 116 4.92 9.33 -17.14
N ALA A 117 5.55 8.16 -17.31
CA ALA A 117 5.51 7.44 -18.58
C ALA A 117 4.12 6.87 -18.86
N LEU A 118 3.48 6.24 -17.86
CA LEU A 118 2.11 5.74 -17.97
C LEU A 118 1.13 6.88 -18.32
N LYS A 119 1.26 8.02 -17.62
CA LYS A 119 0.44 9.23 -17.88
C LYS A 119 0.57 9.69 -19.32
N LYS A 120 1.80 9.87 -19.80
CA LYS A 120 2.08 10.36 -21.16
C LYS A 120 1.50 9.46 -22.23
N ASP A 121 1.54 8.14 -22.03
CA ASP A 121 1.04 7.19 -23.01
C ASP A 121 -0.44 7.40 -23.31
N VAL A 122 -1.28 7.54 -22.29
CA VAL A 122 -2.73 7.67 -22.46
C VAL A 122 -3.21 9.09 -22.76
N GLU A 123 -2.40 10.12 -22.43
CA GLU A 123 -2.72 11.52 -22.74
C GLU A 123 -2.35 11.93 -24.15
N HIS A 124 -1.23 11.45 -24.68
CA HIS A 124 -0.62 12.00 -25.90
C HIS A 124 -0.51 11.01 -27.05
N SER A 125 -0.87 9.75 -26.85
CA SER A 125 -0.76 8.70 -27.85
C SER A 125 -2.08 7.98 -28.09
N LYS A 126 -2.11 7.06 -29.06
CA LYS A 126 -3.27 6.20 -29.34
C LYS A 126 -3.33 4.99 -28.39
N VAL A 127 -2.74 5.09 -27.19
CA VAL A 127 -2.70 4.02 -26.19
C VAL A 127 -3.98 4.05 -25.36
N GLN A 128 -4.63 2.91 -25.19
CA GLN A 128 -5.83 2.75 -24.40
C GLN A 128 -5.54 2.29 -22.96
N ALA A 129 -4.43 1.59 -22.76
CA ALA A 129 -3.95 1.18 -21.45
C ALA A 129 -2.43 1.22 -21.43
N SER A 130 -1.84 1.66 -20.31
CA SER A 130 -0.41 1.60 -20.04
C SER A 130 -0.17 0.95 -18.66
N LEU A 131 0.71 -0.04 -18.61
CA LEU A 131 0.92 -0.91 -17.45
C LEU A 131 2.32 -0.72 -16.87
N LEU A 132 2.42 -0.73 -15.56
CA LEU A 132 3.70 -0.88 -14.88
C LEU A 132 3.97 -2.36 -14.64
N LEU A 133 5.12 -2.84 -15.09
CA LEU A 133 5.56 -4.23 -14.95
C LEU A 133 6.84 -4.31 -14.12
N ALA A 134 7.06 -5.44 -13.46
CA ALA A 134 8.36 -5.79 -12.89
C ALA A 134 8.60 -7.30 -12.97
N GLU A 135 9.87 -7.70 -12.95
CA GLU A 135 10.23 -9.09 -12.80
C GLU A 135 9.98 -9.57 -11.37
N VAL A 136 9.37 -10.74 -11.23
CA VAL A 136 9.07 -11.35 -9.94
C VAL A 136 9.51 -12.81 -9.90
N GLU A 137 9.86 -13.30 -8.69
CA GLU A 137 10.21 -14.70 -8.49
C GLU A 137 8.97 -15.61 -8.44
N ALA A 138 7.91 -15.15 -7.77
CA ALA A 138 6.68 -15.92 -7.58
C ALA A 138 5.58 -15.46 -8.57
N ALA A 139 5.79 -15.72 -9.87
CA ALA A 139 4.90 -15.26 -10.93
C ALA A 139 3.45 -15.75 -10.79
N GLN A 140 3.22 -16.90 -10.15
CA GLN A 140 1.88 -17.46 -9.91
C GLN A 140 1.01 -16.63 -8.95
N ASP A 141 1.58 -15.64 -8.27
CA ASP A 141 0.84 -14.78 -7.33
C ASP A 141 0.28 -13.51 -7.97
N TYR A 142 0.65 -13.23 -9.23
CA TYR A 142 0.37 -11.97 -9.93
C TYR A 142 -0.33 -12.18 -11.27
N GLY A 143 -0.91 -11.12 -11.80
CA GLY A 143 -1.21 -11.03 -13.23
C GLY A 143 0.10 -11.00 -14.02
N ILE A 144 0.26 -11.89 -14.99
CA ILE A 144 1.51 -12.06 -15.77
C ILE A 144 1.30 -11.63 -17.21
N ALA A 145 2.19 -10.75 -17.68
CA ALA A 145 2.22 -10.29 -19.06
C ALA A 145 3.23 -11.11 -19.90
N GLU A 146 2.80 -11.56 -21.06
CA GLU A 146 3.67 -12.14 -22.11
C GLU A 146 3.95 -11.07 -23.17
N ILE A 147 5.23 -10.84 -23.47
CA ILE A 147 5.67 -9.82 -24.42
C ILE A 147 6.33 -10.50 -25.61
N GLN A 148 5.93 -10.11 -26.82
CA GLN A 148 6.56 -10.50 -28.08
C GLN A 148 6.65 -9.27 -29.00
N ASP A 149 7.79 -9.07 -29.64
CA ASP A 149 8.04 -7.94 -30.54
C ASP A 149 7.65 -6.58 -29.91
N ASP A 150 8.07 -6.33 -28.68
CA ASP A 150 7.77 -5.15 -27.87
C ASP A 150 6.27 -4.87 -27.66
N ARG A 151 5.44 -5.91 -27.70
CA ARG A 151 4.00 -5.81 -27.48
C ARG A 151 3.51 -6.84 -26.48
N ILE A 152 2.55 -6.45 -25.68
CA ILE A 152 1.81 -7.38 -24.84
C ILE A 152 0.92 -8.24 -25.74
N VAL A 153 1.17 -9.56 -25.75
CA VAL A 153 0.38 -10.53 -26.52
C VAL A 153 -0.59 -11.30 -25.64
N SER A 154 -0.30 -11.43 -24.37
CA SER A 154 -1.17 -12.13 -23.42
C SER A 154 -0.99 -11.58 -22.01
N ILE A 155 -2.10 -11.49 -21.26
CA ILE A 155 -2.09 -11.23 -19.81
C ILE A 155 -3.00 -12.24 -19.14
N GLU A 156 -2.48 -12.95 -18.12
CA GLU A 156 -3.23 -13.96 -17.39
C GLU A 156 -3.13 -13.70 -15.87
N GLU A 157 -4.27 -13.71 -15.18
CA GLU A 157 -4.31 -13.54 -13.72
C GLU A 157 -3.90 -14.83 -13.02
N LYS A 158 -2.84 -14.77 -12.22
CA LYS A 158 -2.34 -15.86 -11.37
C LYS A 158 -2.28 -17.20 -12.10
N PRO A 159 -1.53 -17.27 -13.22
CA PRO A 159 -1.46 -18.47 -14.02
C PRO A 159 -0.82 -19.63 -13.25
N ALA A 160 -1.38 -20.84 -13.39
CA ALA A 160 -0.76 -22.04 -12.80
C ALA A 160 0.60 -22.36 -13.42
N ASN A 161 0.77 -22.02 -14.70
CA ASN A 161 2.00 -22.19 -15.46
C ASN A 161 2.37 -20.86 -16.15
N PRO A 162 3.06 -19.96 -15.45
CA PRO A 162 3.43 -18.65 -15.98
C PRO A 162 4.29 -18.76 -17.24
N LYS A 163 3.99 -17.98 -18.28
CA LYS A 163 4.78 -17.94 -19.51
C LYS A 163 5.92 -16.94 -19.45
N SER A 164 5.91 -16.05 -18.48
CA SER A 164 6.97 -15.09 -18.20
C SER A 164 7.06 -14.83 -16.69
N ASN A 165 8.04 -14.02 -16.27
CA ASN A 165 8.17 -13.52 -14.90
C ASN A 165 7.78 -12.03 -14.78
N LEU A 166 7.20 -11.43 -15.82
CA LEU A 166 6.78 -10.03 -15.84
C LEU A 166 5.40 -9.86 -15.21
N ALA A 167 5.39 -9.47 -13.95
CA ALA A 167 4.17 -9.20 -13.20
C ALA A 167 3.61 -7.82 -13.49
N VAL A 168 2.30 -7.74 -13.64
CA VAL A 168 1.55 -6.49 -13.68
C VAL A 168 1.44 -5.95 -12.27
N LEU A 169 1.97 -4.75 -12.05
CA LEU A 169 1.96 -4.09 -10.76
C LEU A 169 0.65 -3.32 -10.52
N GLY A 170 0.45 -2.88 -9.29
CA GLY A 170 -0.76 -2.14 -8.88
C GLY A 170 -0.84 -0.69 -9.36
N ALA A 171 -0.22 -0.34 -10.50
CA ALA A 171 -0.29 0.97 -11.13
C ALA A 171 -0.57 0.85 -12.63
N TYR A 172 -1.59 1.57 -13.08
CA TYR A 172 -2.09 1.52 -14.44
C TYR A 172 -2.48 2.92 -14.91
N ALA A 173 -2.43 3.15 -16.23
CA ALA A 173 -3.12 4.28 -16.85
C ALA A 173 -4.11 3.75 -17.88
N PHE A 174 -5.31 4.32 -17.91
CA PHE A 174 -6.38 3.91 -18.82
C PHE A 174 -7.05 5.09 -19.48
N THR A 175 -7.57 4.85 -20.68
CA THR A 175 -8.64 5.65 -21.26
C THR A 175 -10.02 5.04 -20.93
N LYS A 176 -11.10 5.73 -21.28
CA LYS A 176 -12.46 5.23 -21.07
C LYS A 176 -12.77 3.89 -21.76
N ASP A 177 -11.97 3.46 -22.73
CA ASP A 177 -12.15 2.18 -23.43
C ASP A 177 -12.13 0.99 -22.46
N ILE A 178 -11.46 1.14 -21.31
CA ILE A 178 -11.43 0.08 -20.28
C ILE A 178 -12.84 -0.25 -19.75
N PHE A 179 -13.75 0.72 -19.66
CA PHE A 179 -15.11 0.48 -19.18
C PHE A 179 -15.92 -0.39 -20.15
N VAL A 180 -15.70 -0.22 -21.46
CA VAL A 180 -16.32 -1.07 -22.50
C VAL A 180 -15.80 -2.51 -22.35
N ALA A 181 -14.48 -2.69 -22.17
CA ALA A 181 -13.88 -4.00 -21.96
C ALA A 181 -14.43 -4.68 -20.68
N ILE A 182 -14.59 -3.91 -19.60
CA ILE A 182 -15.14 -4.41 -18.32
C ILE A 182 -16.59 -4.88 -18.47
N ASP A 183 -17.42 -4.18 -19.24
CA ASP A 183 -18.83 -4.54 -19.46
C ASP A 183 -19.01 -5.89 -20.18
N GLU A 184 -18.01 -6.35 -20.92
CA GLU A 184 -18.02 -7.64 -21.61
C GLU A 184 -17.49 -8.80 -20.76
N LEU A 185 -16.98 -8.54 -19.53
CA LEU A 185 -16.37 -9.57 -18.70
C LEU A 185 -17.41 -10.52 -18.10
N GLN A 186 -16.99 -11.74 -17.90
CA GLN A 186 -17.62 -12.71 -17.01
C GLN A 186 -16.71 -12.95 -15.80
N PRO A 187 -17.27 -13.31 -14.64
CA PRO A 187 -16.42 -13.65 -13.49
C PRO A 187 -15.43 -14.77 -13.81
N SER A 188 -14.19 -14.62 -13.36
CA SER A 188 -13.15 -15.63 -13.48
C SER A 188 -13.50 -16.90 -12.67
N LYS A 189 -12.71 -17.95 -12.78
CA LYS A 189 -12.84 -19.16 -11.94
C LYS A 189 -12.77 -18.87 -10.43
N ARG A 190 -12.21 -17.70 -10.06
CA ARG A 190 -12.15 -17.21 -8.69
C ARG A 190 -13.42 -16.47 -8.25
N GLY A 191 -14.36 -16.26 -9.17
CA GLY A 191 -15.60 -15.50 -8.93
C GLY A 191 -15.38 -13.97 -8.96
N GLU A 192 -14.23 -13.51 -9.44
CA GLU A 192 -13.86 -12.09 -9.51
C GLU A 192 -13.86 -11.58 -10.96
N TYR A 193 -14.15 -10.30 -11.14
CA TYR A 193 -13.94 -9.57 -12.39
C TYR A 193 -12.51 -9.02 -12.36
N GLU A 194 -11.63 -9.71 -13.08
CA GLU A 194 -10.20 -9.41 -13.08
C GLU A 194 -9.88 -8.22 -14.00
N ILE A 195 -9.01 -7.33 -13.54
CA ILE A 195 -8.56 -6.22 -14.39
C ILE A 195 -7.67 -6.73 -15.53
N THR A 196 -6.95 -7.80 -15.31
CA THR A 196 -6.12 -8.48 -16.31
C THR A 196 -6.96 -9.02 -17.47
N ASP A 197 -8.16 -9.54 -17.20
CA ASP A 197 -9.10 -9.99 -18.25
C ASP A 197 -9.63 -8.81 -19.07
N ALA A 198 -9.89 -7.64 -18.44
CA ALA A 198 -10.29 -6.44 -19.16
C ALA A 198 -9.17 -5.92 -20.07
N ILE A 199 -7.92 -5.95 -19.60
CA ILE A 199 -6.75 -5.56 -20.39
C ILE A 199 -6.53 -6.56 -21.53
N GLN A 200 -6.66 -7.88 -21.29
CA GLN A 200 -6.60 -8.89 -22.33
C GLN A 200 -7.66 -8.64 -23.41
N ARG A 201 -8.88 -8.25 -23.02
CA ARG A 201 -9.95 -7.90 -23.98
C ARG A 201 -9.57 -6.71 -24.85
N LEU A 202 -8.91 -5.67 -24.30
CA LEU A 202 -8.38 -4.56 -25.11
C LEU A 202 -7.37 -5.06 -26.14
N THR A 203 -6.46 -5.96 -25.73
CA THR A 203 -5.45 -6.56 -26.63
C THR A 203 -6.12 -7.38 -27.74
N ASP A 204 -7.11 -8.20 -27.43
CA ASP A 204 -7.87 -9.01 -28.39
C ASP A 204 -8.62 -8.13 -29.43
N GLN A 205 -9.10 -6.97 -28.98
CA GLN A 205 -9.74 -5.95 -29.83
C GLN A 205 -8.73 -5.12 -30.65
N ARG A 206 -7.43 -5.46 -30.61
CA ARG A 206 -6.33 -4.74 -31.26
C ARG A 206 -6.20 -3.28 -30.81
N LYS A 207 -6.64 -2.97 -29.62
CA LYS A 207 -6.35 -1.71 -28.96
C LYS A 207 -4.87 -1.69 -28.52
N VAL A 208 -4.27 -0.52 -28.45
CA VAL A 208 -2.87 -0.38 -28.08
C VAL A 208 -2.75 -0.43 -26.57
N VAL A 209 -2.06 -1.45 -26.05
CA VAL A 209 -1.68 -1.60 -24.65
C VAL A 209 -0.17 -1.48 -24.56
N SER A 210 0.32 -0.41 -23.91
CA SER A 210 1.74 -0.18 -23.67
C SER A 210 2.16 -0.69 -22.29
N TYR A 211 3.46 -0.75 -22.04
CA TYR A 211 4.01 -1.14 -20.75
C TYR A 211 5.34 -0.45 -20.48
N HIS A 212 5.67 -0.35 -19.19
CA HIS A 212 6.98 0.09 -18.71
C HIS A 212 7.47 -0.90 -17.65
N VAL A 213 8.72 -1.35 -17.79
CA VAL A 213 9.33 -2.26 -16.82
C VAL A 213 10.12 -1.44 -15.81
N THR A 214 9.98 -1.77 -14.54
CA THR A 214 10.73 -1.12 -13.44
C THR A 214 11.42 -2.16 -12.57
N ASP A 215 12.58 -1.81 -12.05
CA ASP A 215 13.31 -2.49 -10.98
C ASP A 215 13.16 -1.79 -9.62
N GLN A 216 12.40 -0.69 -9.59
CA GLN A 216 12.19 0.08 -8.38
C GLN A 216 11.23 -0.63 -7.43
N LEU A 217 11.28 -0.18 -6.17
CA LEU A 217 10.46 -0.73 -5.10
C LEU A 217 8.97 -0.80 -5.47
N ASN A 218 8.42 -2.00 -5.34
CA ASN A 218 7.01 -2.26 -5.43
C ASN A 218 6.64 -3.40 -4.47
N ILE A 219 5.76 -3.11 -3.51
CA ILE A 219 5.32 -4.08 -2.50
C ILE A 219 3.79 -3.98 -2.35
N ASP A 220 3.08 -5.09 -2.64
CA ASP A 220 1.73 -5.31 -2.13
C ASP A 220 1.83 -5.61 -0.62
N VAL A 221 1.39 -4.68 0.22
CA VAL A 221 1.42 -4.83 1.68
C VAL A 221 0.24 -5.71 2.11
N GLY A 222 0.30 -6.99 1.78
CA GLY A 222 -0.76 -7.95 2.01
C GLY A 222 -0.54 -8.91 3.17
N THR A 223 0.65 -8.96 3.76
CA THR A 223 1.03 -9.81 4.90
C THR A 223 1.92 -9.03 5.87
N MET A 224 2.08 -9.53 7.09
CA MET A 224 2.93 -8.88 8.11
C MET A 224 4.40 -8.79 7.67
N ASP A 225 4.94 -9.84 7.06
CA ASP A 225 6.31 -9.84 6.53
C ASP A 225 6.50 -8.78 5.44
N ARG A 226 5.52 -8.65 4.52
CA ARG A 226 5.54 -7.61 3.48
C ARG A 226 5.37 -6.21 4.07
N TRP A 227 4.63 -6.06 5.17
CA TRP A 227 4.50 -4.80 5.88
C TRP A 227 5.83 -4.38 6.52
N LEU A 228 6.50 -5.28 7.25
CA LEU A 228 7.85 -5.03 7.79
C LEU A 228 8.85 -4.71 6.67
N LYS A 229 8.82 -5.46 5.57
CA LYS A 229 9.68 -5.20 4.41
C LYS A 229 9.41 -3.83 3.78
N ALA A 230 8.14 -3.44 3.63
CA ALA A 230 7.77 -2.13 3.12
C ALA A 230 8.27 -1.00 4.03
N ASN A 231 8.13 -1.17 5.36
CA ASN A 231 8.62 -0.23 6.36
C ASN A 231 10.16 -0.06 6.27
N GLN A 232 10.88 -1.17 6.26
CA GLN A 232 12.34 -1.18 6.12
C GLN A 232 12.79 -0.46 4.84
N GLN A 233 12.17 -0.78 3.71
CA GLN A 233 12.58 -0.23 2.42
C GLN A 233 12.21 1.26 2.29
N LEU A 234 11.04 1.67 2.75
CA LEU A 234 10.66 3.08 2.70
C LEU A 234 11.58 3.94 3.57
N LEU A 235 11.90 3.49 4.79
CA LEU A 235 12.87 4.17 5.65
C LEU A 235 14.28 4.25 5.03
N SER A 236 14.68 3.25 4.24
CA SER A 236 16.01 3.22 3.60
C SER A 236 16.10 4.11 2.38
N LEU A 237 15.03 4.20 1.59
CA LEU A 237 15.04 4.87 0.28
C LEU A 237 14.64 6.33 0.35
N ASP A 238 13.78 6.69 1.29
CA ASP A 238 13.28 8.05 1.43
C ASP A 238 13.77 8.67 2.73
N VAL A 239 14.79 9.52 2.60
CA VAL A 239 15.41 10.23 3.74
C VAL A 239 14.37 11.08 4.51
N SER A 240 13.32 11.56 3.84
CA SER A 240 12.27 12.35 4.50
C SER A 240 11.43 11.53 5.49
N MET A 241 11.42 10.20 5.33
CA MET A 241 10.75 9.27 6.25
C MET A 241 11.60 8.92 7.47
N ASN A 242 12.93 9.13 7.41
CA ASN A 242 13.84 8.95 8.53
C ASN A 242 13.84 10.22 9.40
N ARG A 243 12.92 10.28 10.35
CA ARG A 243 12.72 11.49 11.17
C ARG A 243 12.36 11.18 12.63
N ILE A 244 12.80 12.04 13.51
CA ILE A 244 12.34 12.07 14.91
C ILE A 244 11.64 13.41 15.09
N HIS A 245 10.36 13.36 15.48
CA HIS A 245 9.58 14.59 15.69
C HIS A 245 10.13 15.39 16.88
N ASP A 246 10.10 16.72 16.81
CA ASP A 246 10.70 17.63 17.80
C ASP A 246 10.15 17.47 19.22
N SER A 247 8.92 16.98 19.36
CA SER A 247 8.29 16.75 20.68
C SER A 247 8.68 15.41 21.34
N VAL A 248 9.47 14.57 20.66
CA VAL A 248 9.95 13.29 21.20
C VAL A 248 10.95 13.54 22.33
N ARG A 249 10.80 12.82 23.42
CA ARG A 249 11.72 12.86 24.56
C ARG A 249 12.60 11.61 24.57
N LEU A 250 13.90 11.83 24.48
CA LEU A 250 14.90 10.76 24.54
C LEU A 250 15.74 10.96 25.83
N GLU A 251 15.73 9.96 26.72
CA GLU A 251 16.54 9.93 27.93
C GLU A 251 17.43 8.68 27.88
N ASN A 252 18.75 8.89 27.84
CA ASN A 252 19.75 7.79 27.81
C ASN A 252 19.48 6.76 26.70
N CYS A 253 19.17 7.23 25.48
CA CYS A 253 18.85 6.35 24.36
C CYS A 253 19.97 6.32 23.31
N THR A 254 20.14 5.16 22.67
CA THR A 254 20.96 5.01 21.46
C THR A 254 20.04 4.83 20.27
N ILE A 255 20.16 5.73 19.28
CA ILE A 255 19.39 5.67 18.04
C ILE A 255 20.31 5.21 16.90
N VAL A 256 19.90 4.16 16.19
CA VAL A 256 20.58 3.63 15.00
C VAL A 256 19.67 3.85 13.79
N GLU A 257 20.01 4.79 12.95
CA GLU A 257 19.23 5.11 11.76
C GLU A 257 19.24 3.97 10.71
N PRO A 258 18.21 3.90 9.81
CA PRO A 258 17.06 4.80 9.74
C PRO A 258 15.95 4.46 10.73
N VAL A 259 15.30 5.48 11.27
CA VAL A 259 14.15 5.37 12.18
C VAL A 259 13.11 6.46 11.92
N SER A 260 11.85 6.19 12.23
CA SER A 260 10.79 7.20 12.24
C SER A 260 10.09 7.19 13.60
N ILE A 261 10.10 8.30 14.32
CA ILE A 261 9.49 8.40 15.66
C ILE A 261 8.53 9.59 15.67
N GLU A 262 7.25 9.30 15.89
CA GLU A 262 6.17 10.30 15.86
C GLU A 262 6.07 11.08 17.17
N LYS A 263 5.32 12.20 17.08
CA LYS A 263 5.14 13.19 18.14
C LYS A 263 4.67 12.57 19.47
N ASN A 264 5.01 13.27 20.55
CA ASN A 264 4.59 12.93 21.92
C ASN A 264 5.10 11.57 22.45
N SER A 265 6.02 10.91 21.74
CA SER A 265 6.65 9.66 22.20
C SER A 265 7.74 9.93 23.23
N VAL A 266 7.88 9.04 24.20
CA VAL A 266 8.87 9.12 25.28
C VAL A 266 9.66 7.82 25.34
N LEU A 267 10.97 7.90 25.15
CA LEU A 267 11.87 6.77 25.17
C LEU A 267 12.93 6.97 26.25
N LYS A 268 13.11 5.97 27.11
CA LYS A 268 14.07 6.00 28.19
C LYS A 268 14.87 4.71 28.24
N ASP A 269 16.19 4.84 28.41
CA ASP A 269 17.12 3.70 28.51
C ASP A 269 16.96 2.69 27.35
N CYS A 270 16.72 3.18 26.11
CA CYS A 270 16.40 2.36 24.94
C CYS A 270 17.53 2.32 23.92
N GLN A 271 17.61 1.21 23.19
CA GLN A 271 18.32 1.11 21.91
C GLN A 271 17.33 0.88 20.80
N ILE A 272 17.25 1.82 19.85
CA ILE A 272 16.21 1.83 18.78
C ILE A 272 16.87 1.88 17.42
N GLY A 273 16.46 0.95 16.55
CA GLY A 273 16.94 0.88 15.17
C GLY A 273 17.97 -0.21 14.92
N PRO A 274 18.36 -0.39 13.64
CA PRO A 274 17.79 0.33 12.48
C PRO A 274 16.40 -0.16 12.07
N TYR A 275 15.75 0.59 11.17
CA TYR A 275 14.48 0.23 10.54
C TYR A 275 13.29 0.14 11.50
N VAL A 276 13.21 1.06 12.44
CA VAL A 276 12.11 1.11 13.41
C VAL A 276 11.21 2.29 13.14
N SER A 277 9.89 2.04 13.11
CA SER A 277 8.87 3.08 13.15
C SER A 277 8.15 3.03 14.50
N ILE A 278 8.02 4.18 15.15
CA ILE A 278 7.31 4.34 16.42
C ILE A 278 6.20 5.36 16.22
N GLY A 279 4.97 4.95 16.44
CA GLY A 279 3.77 5.76 16.34
C GLY A 279 3.62 6.76 17.47
N GLU A 280 2.63 7.66 17.31
CA GLU A 280 2.37 8.78 18.21
C GLU A 280 2.09 8.33 19.65
N GLY A 281 2.64 9.07 20.63
CA GLY A 281 2.31 8.91 22.05
C GLY A 281 2.81 7.61 22.68
N SER A 282 3.75 6.91 22.06
CA SER A 282 4.32 5.66 22.59
C SER A 282 5.30 5.93 23.71
N MET A 283 5.31 5.06 24.74
CA MET A 283 6.21 5.12 25.90
C MET A 283 7.02 3.83 25.99
N LEU A 284 8.33 3.95 25.76
CA LEU A 284 9.24 2.81 25.77
C LEU A 284 10.32 3.02 26.84
N GLU A 285 10.48 2.06 27.74
CA GLU A 285 11.49 2.09 28.81
C GLU A 285 12.26 0.78 28.84
N ASN A 286 13.58 0.85 28.86
CA ASN A 286 14.48 -0.30 28.92
C ASN A 286 14.15 -1.34 27.83
N CYS A 287 14.14 -0.89 26.57
CA CYS A 287 13.81 -1.69 25.38
C CYS A 287 14.95 -1.67 24.35
N HIS A 288 15.16 -2.82 23.71
CA HIS A 288 16.01 -2.92 22.52
C HIS A 288 15.13 -3.35 21.32
N ILE A 289 15.01 -2.49 20.31
CA ILE A 289 14.07 -2.68 19.18
C ILE A 289 14.80 -2.51 17.85
N GLU A 290 14.65 -3.48 16.93
CA GLU A 290 15.25 -3.49 15.61
C GLU A 290 14.23 -3.98 14.57
N ASN A 291 14.25 -3.40 13.35
CA ASN A 291 13.43 -3.80 12.21
C ASN A 291 11.97 -4.07 12.59
N SER A 292 11.30 -3.10 13.22
CA SER A 292 10.00 -3.31 13.86
C SER A 292 9.07 -2.11 13.66
N ILE A 293 7.79 -2.36 13.77
CA ILE A 293 6.74 -1.35 13.72
C ILE A 293 6.02 -1.32 15.06
N ILE A 294 6.11 -0.19 15.74
CA ILE A 294 5.40 0.09 16.99
C ILE A 294 4.30 1.09 16.63
N LEU A 295 3.04 0.68 16.75
CA LEU A 295 1.92 1.55 16.41
C LEU A 295 1.64 2.57 17.52
N ASP A 296 0.55 3.35 17.39
CA ASP A 296 0.27 4.47 18.28
C ASP A 296 -0.01 4.04 19.72
N GLY A 297 0.47 4.84 20.70
CA GLY A 297 0.15 4.68 22.10
C GLY A 297 0.65 3.39 22.75
N VAL A 298 1.68 2.76 22.21
CA VAL A 298 2.26 1.54 22.78
C VAL A 298 3.04 1.88 24.04
N HIS A 299 2.81 1.13 25.13
CA HIS A 299 3.59 1.19 26.35
C HIS A 299 4.36 -0.12 26.52
N ALA A 300 5.69 -0.08 26.40
CA ALA A 300 6.56 -1.25 26.62
C ALA A 300 7.65 -0.92 27.63
N LYS A 301 7.83 -1.82 28.61
CA LYS A 301 8.79 -1.61 29.69
C LYS A 301 9.50 -2.91 30.08
N ASP A 302 10.82 -2.77 30.37
CA ASP A 302 11.67 -3.82 30.92
C ASP A 302 11.64 -5.11 30.08
N MET A 303 11.85 -4.96 28.75
CA MET A 303 11.86 -6.10 27.85
C MET A 303 13.11 -6.95 28.06
N PRO A 304 12.99 -8.22 28.51
CA PRO A 304 14.13 -9.07 28.82
C PRO A 304 14.90 -9.56 27.61
N PHE A 305 14.40 -9.26 26.39
CA PHE A 305 14.98 -9.64 25.11
C PHE A 305 14.82 -8.52 24.09
N SER A 306 15.63 -8.56 23.04
CA SER A 306 15.49 -7.64 21.92
C SER A 306 14.23 -7.94 21.12
N LEU A 307 13.42 -6.91 20.87
CA LEU A 307 12.26 -6.96 19.98
C LEU A 307 12.75 -6.76 18.53
N LYS A 308 12.74 -7.84 17.75
CA LYS A 308 13.21 -7.82 16.37
C LYS A 308 12.18 -8.44 15.44
N ASN A 309 11.94 -7.78 14.29
CA ASN A 309 10.96 -8.20 13.29
C ASN A 309 9.53 -8.34 13.87
N VAL A 310 9.12 -7.41 14.72
CA VAL A 310 7.80 -7.42 15.35
C VAL A 310 6.96 -6.24 14.91
N ILE A 311 5.63 -6.44 14.93
CA ILE A 311 4.65 -5.38 14.81
C ILE A 311 3.84 -5.36 16.10
N ILE A 312 3.84 -4.24 16.81
CA ILE A 312 3.07 -4.07 18.05
C ILE A 312 1.88 -3.15 17.75
N GLY A 313 0.68 -3.65 18.06
CA GLY A 313 -0.59 -2.98 17.78
C GLY A 313 -0.83 -1.76 18.66
N ASP A 314 -1.78 -0.91 18.21
CA ASP A 314 -2.13 0.32 18.92
C ASP A 314 -2.50 0.07 20.38
N HIS A 315 -2.04 0.97 21.27
CA HIS A 315 -2.36 0.97 22.70
C HIS A 315 -2.03 -0.32 23.44
N SER A 316 -1.12 -1.12 22.89
CA SER A 316 -0.63 -2.34 23.56
C SER A 316 0.20 -1.97 24.78
N ILE A 317 0.01 -2.72 25.89
CA ILE A 317 0.81 -2.61 27.11
C ILE A 317 1.60 -3.90 27.27
N ILE A 318 2.94 -3.81 27.28
CA ILE A 318 3.85 -4.94 27.35
C ILE A 318 4.84 -4.68 28.48
N THR A 319 4.81 -5.53 29.52
CA THR A 319 5.72 -5.44 30.66
C THR A 319 6.24 -6.83 31.01
N SER A 320 7.49 -6.93 31.43
CA SER A 320 7.96 -8.19 32.06
C SER A 320 7.29 -8.34 33.43
N VAL A 321 6.75 -9.51 33.68
CA VAL A 321 6.34 -9.91 35.05
C VAL A 321 7.53 -10.57 35.69
N GLN A 322 8.11 -9.94 36.71
CA GLN A 322 9.05 -10.67 37.62
C GLN A 322 8.23 -11.71 38.37
N THR A 323 8.39 -12.97 38.04
CA THR A 323 7.95 -14.04 38.92
C THR A 323 8.91 -14.04 40.12
N ASP A 324 8.42 -13.65 41.28
CA ASP A 324 9.10 -13.97 42.55
C ASP A 324 9.24 -15.51 42.61
N GLU A 325 10.37 -16.02 42.18
CA GLU A 325 10.76 -17.38 42.56
C GLU A 325 10.96 -17.35 44.09
N GLY A 326 9.90 -17.73 44.75
CA GLY A 326 9.92 -17.92 46.21
C GLY A 326 11.09 -18.80 46.56
N VAL A 327 11.98 -18.24 47.36
CA VAL A 327 13.05 -18.96 48.02
C VAL A 327 12.40 -19.95 49.00
N ASP A 328 12.02 -21.12 48.51
CA ASP A 328 11.88 -22.28 49.39
C ASP A 328 13.27 -22.75 49.80
N LYS A 329 13.80 -22.12 50.84
CA LYS A 329 14.83 -22.71 51.70
C LYS A 329 14.12 -23.38 52.85
N ALA A 330 13.91 -24.67 52.77
CA ALA A 330 13.70 -25.54 53.89
C ALA A 330 14.92 -26.40 54.10
#